data_b9923db0cffd8dd8e4e6bfcb3cee9a37
#
_entry.id   b9923db0cffd8dd8e4e6bfcb3cee9a37
#
_cell.length_a   1.000
_cell.length_b   1.000
_cell.length_c   1.000
_cell.angle_alpha   90.00
_cell.angle_beta   90.00
_cell.angle_gamma   90.00
#
_symmetry.space_group_name_H-M   'P 1'
#
loop_
_entity.id
_entity.type
_entity.pdbx_description
1 polymer ?
#
loop_
_entity_poly.entity_id
_entity_poly.type
_entity_poly.pdbx_seq_one_letter_code
_entity_poly.pdbx_strand_id
1 'polypeptide(L)'
;MALKSRNMNEPKTPSPKQPSLKLPSDASSELVDIRSFEGASDLQLIHGYGGNSFRISGERYSGSVLVHPRQTAIWTPPAKPETLVIDDLLPHFGDDFPPLFILGVGGAPMDPMNDLAAALRHHGIALEVMSTPAACRTWNVLMSEGRNAVTGLYDIA
;
A
#
# COMPACT_ATOMS: atom_id res chain seq x y z
N MET A 1 -41.99 38.65 1.12
CA MET A 1 -41.57 38.38 1.16
C MET A 1 -40.61 38.10 1.55
N ALA A 2 -40.59 38.18 1.37
CA ALA A 2 -39.74 37.76 1.59
C ALA A 2 -38.83 37.52 2.02
N LEU A 3 -38.99 37.52 2.02
CA LEU A 3 -38.12 37.15 2.29
C LEU A 3 -37.28 36.73 2.62
N LYS A 4 -37.73 36.59 2.69
CA LYS A 4 -37.02 35.95 2.84
C LYS A 4 -36.08 35.59 3.06
N SER A 5 -36.33 35.65 2.81
CA SER A 5 -35.50 35.02 2.81
C SER A 5 -34.59 34.82 3.14
N ARG A 6 -34.73 34.88 3.12
CA ARG A 6 -33.84 34.38 3.30
C ARG A 6 -32.98 33.93 3.53
N ASN A 7 -33.30 33.91 3.54
CA ASN A 7 -32.59 33.14 3.62
C ASN A 7 -31.83 32.84 3.67
N MET A 8 -32.13 33.05 3.76
CA MET A 8 -31.52 32.45 3.69
C MET A 8 -30.67 32.11 3.75
N ASN A 9 -30.80 32.27 3.81
CA ASN A 9 -30.05 31.63 3.74
C ASN A 9 -29.28 31.27 4.01
N GLU A 10 -29.26 31.19 4.14
CA GLU A 10 -28.62 30.53 4.28
C GLU A 10 -27.91 30.08 4.41
N PRO A 11 -28.29 30.39 4.57
CA PRO A 11 -27.61 29.71 4.65
C PRO A 11 -26.89 29.47 4.73
N LYS A 12 -26.60 29.17 4.74
CA LYS A 12 -25.87 28.65 4.68
C LYS A 12 -25.20 28.20 4.93
N THR A 13 -25.25 28.19 5.14
CA THR A 13 -24.70 27.59 5.35
C THR A 13 -24.09 27.12 5.51
N PRO A 14 -23.96 26.89 5.52
CA PRO A 14 -23.29 26.26 5.66
C PRO A 14 -22.75 25.77 5.81
N SER A 15 -22.50 25.64 5.73
CA SER A 15 -21.96 25.10 5.79
C SER A 15 -21.35 24.71 5.99
N PRO A 16 -21.21 24.48 5.97
CA PRO A 16 -20.49 23.99 6.22
C PRO A 16 -19.70 23.75 6.36
N LYS A 17 -19.32 23.79 6.25
CA LYS A 17 -18.55 23.60 6.32
C LYS A 17 -17.80 23.22 6.46
N GLN A 18 -17.57 23.14 6.43
CA GLN A 18 -16.89 22.91 6.57
C GLN A 18 -16.28 22.45 6.87
N PRO A 19 -16.13 22.22 6.85
CA PRO A 19 -15.29 21.81 7.20
C PRO A 19 -14.38 21.69 7.33
N SER A 20 -13.90 21.77 7.24
CA SER A 20 -12.98 21.77 7.32
C SER A 20 -12.15 21.78 7.44
N LEU A 21 -11.81 21.79 7.34
CA LEU A 21 -10.91 21.89 7.46
C LEU A 21 -10.13 22.47 7.69
N LYS A 22 -9.84 22.92 7.90
CA LYS A 22 -9.02 23.48 8.12
C LYS A 22 -8.28 23.48 8.72
N LEU A 23 -7.88 23.52 9.04
CA LEU A 23 -7.11 23.53 9.62
C LEU A 23 -6.61 23.73 10.33
N PRO A 24 -6.90 23.71 10.38
CA PRO A 24 -5.98 24.10 11.13
C PRO A 24 -4.97 24.12 11.91
N SER A 25 -4.56 24.64 12.24
CA SER A 25 -3.39 24.85 12.96
C SER A 25 -3.62 24.92 14.42
N ASP A 26 -4.79 24.66 14.88
CA ASP A 26 -5.04 24.62 16.26
C ASP A 26 -4.57 23.34 16.85
N ALA A 27 -3.98 23.39 18.03
CA ALA A 27 -3.30 22.28 18.62
C ALA A 27 -4.22 21.13 18.92
N SER A 28 -5.44 21.41 19.31
CA SER A 28 -6.35 20.30 19.62
C SER A 28 -6.82 19.60 18.37
N SER A 29 -6.98 20.32 17.25
CA SER A 29 -7.25 19.67 15.98
C SER A 29 -6.10 18.80 15.56
N GLU A 30 -4.89 19.28 15.77
CA GLU A 30 -3.71 18.52 15.43
C GLU A 30 -3.62 17.24 16.24
N LEU A 31 -3.98 17.30 17.52
CA LEU A 31 -3.95 16.11 18.34
C LEU A 31 -4.96 15.06 17.87
N VAL A 32 -6.15 15.50 17.46
CA VAL A 32 -7.13 14.59 16.91
C VAL A 32 -6.62 13.98 15.63
N ASP A 33 -6.01 14.80 14.77
CA ASP A 33 -5.46 14.32 13.51
C ASP A 33 -4.33 13.31 13.74
N ILE A 34 -3.48 13.57 14.74
CA ILE A 34 -2.42 12.64 15.08
C ILE A 34 -3.00 11.30 15.48
N ARG A 35 -4.10 11.31 16.22
CA ARG A 35 -4.73 10.08 16.63
C ARG A 35 -5.28 9.31 15.44
N SER A 36 -5.83 10.00 14.46
CA SER A 36 -6.25 9.38 13.20
C SER A 36 -5.06 8.81 12.47
N PHE A 37 -3.96 9.54 12.48
CA PHE A 37 -2.74 9.10 11.82
C PHE A 37 -2.11 7.90 12.49
N GLU A 38 -2.30 7.70 13.77
CA GLU A 38 -1.74 6.53 14.42
C GLU A 38 -2.30 5.26 13.80
N GLY A 39 -3.59 5.24 13.52
CA GLY A 39 -4.18 4.11 12.80
C GLY A 39 -3.63 3.99 11.38
N ALA A 40 -3.36 5.11 10.71
CA ALA A 40 -2.79 5.11 9.38
C ALA A 40 -1.29 4.89 9.40
N SER A 41 -0.61 5.28 10.49
CA SER A 41 0.86 5.15 10.55
C SER A 41 1.32 3.71 10.65
N ASP A 42 0.41 2.78 10.96
CA ASP A 42 0.75 1.36 10.88
C ASP A 42 0.87 0.89 9.45
N LEU A 43 0.33 1.63 8.49
CA LEU A 43 0.42 1.24 7.09
C LEU A 43 1.87 1.27 6.63
N GLN A 44 2.25 0.23 5.93
CA GLN A 44 3.61 0.08 5.44
C GLN A 44 3.73 0.79 4.10
N LEU A 45 4.20 2.03 4.12
CA LEU A 45 4.38 2.83 2.91
C LEU A 45 5.86 2.81 2.50
N ILE A 46 6.09 2.69 1.21
CA ILE A 46 7.44 2.58 0.67
C ILE A 46 7.91 3.96 0.27
N HIS A 47 8.91 4.46 0.99
CA HIS A 47 9.43 5.82 0.81
C HIS A 47 10.68 5.87 -0.05
N GLY A 48 11.33 4.73 -0.27
CA GLY A 48 12.52 4.71 -1.09
C GLY A 48 12.98 3.29 -1.38
N TYR A 49 13.76 3.15 -2.42
CA TYR A 49 14.35 1.89 -2.84
C TYR A 49 15.66 2.19 -3.56
N GLY A 50 16.55 1.19 -3.59
CA GLY A 50 17.85 1.31 -4.24
C GLY A 50 18.97 0.93 -3.28
N GLY A 51 20.16 0.68 -3.84
CA GLY A 51 21.27 0.23 -3.02
C GLY A 51 20.98 -1.08 -2.33
N ASN A 52 20.20 -1.94 -2.97
CA ASN A 52 19.78 -3.24 -2.46
C ASN A 52 19.02 -3.11 -1.14
N SER A 53 18.25 -2.06 -0.99
CA SER A 53 17.49 -1.84 0.24
C SER A 53 16.22 -1.07 -0.05
N PHE A 54 15.34 -1.07 0.94
CA PHE A 54 14.07 -0.33 0.90
C PHE A 54 13.91 0.47 2.18
N ARG A 55 13.28 1.62 2.05
CA ARG A 55 12.88 2.39 3.21
C ARG A 55 11.36 2.31 3.29
N ILE A 56 10.86 1.69 4.34
CA ILE A 56 9.43 1.41 4.50
C ILE A 56 9.02 1.87 5.89
N SER A 57 8.11 2.83 5.94
CA SER A 57 7.57 3.38 7.20
C SER A 57 8.66 3.74 8.20
N GLY A 58 9.71 4.39 7.72
CA GLY A 58 10.79 4.86 8.58
C GLY A 58 11.87 3.85 8.89
N GLU A 59 11.71 2.60 8.48
CA GLU A 59 12.70 1.56 8.71
C GLU A 59 13.43 1.22 7.41
N ARG A 60 14.67 0.81 7.53
CA ARG A 60 15.45 0.40 6.37
C ARG A 60 15.60 -1.11 6.36
N TYR A 61 15.29 -1.72 5.24
CA TYR A 61 15.38 -3.17 5.05
C TYR A 61 16.38 -3.45 3.94
N SER A 62 17.38 -4.28 4.22
CA SER A 62 18.37 -4.68 3.22
C SER A 62 17.91 -5.96 2.55
N GLY A 63 18.04 -6.00 1.22
CA GLY A 63 17.61 -7.15 0.44
C GLY A 63 16.15 -7.07 0.04
N SER A 64 15.63 -8.19 -0.42
CA SER A 64 14.23 -8.28 -0.85
C SER A 64 13.29 -8.32 0.36
N VAL A 65 12.07 -7.88 0.16
CA VAL A 65 11.09 -7.76 1.25
C VAL A 65 9.72 -8.27 0.81
N LEU A 66 8.95 -8.71 1.80
CA LEU A 66 7.52 -8.92 1.67
C LEU A 66 6.83 -7.90 2.52
N VAL A 67 5.90 -7.15 1.91
CA VAL A 67 5.22 -6.06 2.58
C VAL A 67 3.75 -6.39 2.67
N HIS A 68 3.24 -6.41 3.88
CA HIS A 68 1.82 -6.52 4.18
C HIS A 68 1.31 -5.14 4.59
N PRO A 69 0.01 -4.93 4.62
CA PRO A 69 -0.49 -3.60 4.98
C PRO A 69 0.04 -3.07 6.31
N ARG A 70 0.30 -3.96 7.28
CA ARG A 70 0.68 -3.56 8.63
C ARG A 70 2.03 -4.08 9.09
N GLN A 71 2.77 -4.82 8.24
CA GLN A 71 4.07 -5.33 8.63
C GLN A 71 4.92 -5.60 7.39
N THR A 72 6.22 -5.54 7.58
CA THR A 72 7.21 -5.82 6.54
C THR A 72 8.19 -6.84 7.07
N ALA A 73 8.58 -7.78 6.22
CA ALA A 73 9.54 -8.82 6.58
C ALA A 73 10.61 -8.94 5.51
N ILE A 74 11.81 -9.28 5.93
CA ILE A 74 12.87 -9.64 5.01
C ILE A 74 12.43 -10.92 4.28
N TRP A 75 12.68 -10.97 3.00
CA TRP A 75 12.27 -12.07 2.16
C TRP A 75 13.47 -12.59 1.39
N THR A 76 13.57 -13.92 1.29
CA THR A 76 14.68 -14.53 0.57
C THR A 76 14.10 -15.38 -0.56
N PRO A 77 13.67 -14.75 -1.66
CA PRO A 77 13.13 -15.48 -2.79
C PRO A 77 14.24 -16.09 -3.62
N PRO A 78 13.90 -17.01 -4.55
CA PRO A 78 14.89 -17.50 -5.52
C PRO A 78 15.52 -16.32 -6.27
N ALA A 79 16.80 -16.45 -6.61
CA ALA A 79 17.52 -15.37 -7.27
C ALA A 79 16.87 -14.98 -8.59
N LYS A 80 16.29 -15.94 -9.30
CA LYS A 80 15.62 -15.69 -10.57
C LYS A 80 14.12 -15.65 -10.32
N PRO A 81 13.49 -14.48 -10.51
CA PRO A 81 12.05 -14.36 -10.24
C PRO A 81 11.21 -15.38 -10.98
N GLU A 82 11.61 -15.75 -12.19
CA GLU A 82 10.82 -16.70 -12.98
C GLU A 82 10.80 -18.10 -12.39
N THR A 83 11.65 -18.40 -11.43
CA THR A 83 11.65 -19.70 -10.75
C THR A 83 10.81 -19.69 -9.48
N LEU A 84 10.21 -18.57 -9.15
CA LEU A 84 9.37 -18.47 -7.96
C LEU A 84 8.13 -19.35 -8.12
N VAL A 85 7.83 -20.15 -7.10
CA VAL A 85 6.66 -21.02 -7.11
C VAL A 85 5.78 -20.68 -5.91
N ILE A 86 4.54 -21.17 -5.96
CA ILE A 86 3.55 -20.81 -4.95
C ILE A 86 3.99 -21.24 -3.55
N ASP A 87 4.70 -22.36 -3.43
CA ASP A 87 5.16 -22.85 -2.14
C ASP A 87 6.14 -21.89 -1.47
N ASP A 88 6.78 -21.02 -2.25
CA ASP A 88 7.66 -19.99 -1.71
C ASP A 88 6.88 -18.84 -1.10
N LEU A 89 5.59 -18.74 -1.39
CA LEU A 89 4.77 -17.59 -1.00
C LEU A 89 3.73 -17.93 0.06
N LEU A 90 3.08 -19.08 -0.04
CA LEU A 90 1.96 -19.42 0.83
C LEU A 90 2.27 -19.27 2.32
N PRO A 91 3.46 -19.71 2.79
CA PRO A 91 3.75 -19.57 4.23
C PRO A 91 3.77 -18.13 4.72
N HIS A 92 3.94 -17.16 3.81
CA HIS A 92 4.04 -15.76 4.16
C HIS A 92 2.70 -15.04 4.17
N PHE A 93 1.64 -15.70 3.69
CA PHE A 93 0.33 -15.05 3.58
C PHE A 93 -0.54 -15.26 4.83
N GLY A 94 -0.14 -16.16 5.72
CA GLY A 94 -0.94 -16.46 6.91
C GLY A 94 -2.21 -17.22 6.57
N ASP A 95 -3.20 -17.09 7.44
CA ASP A 95 -4.45 -17.84 7.28
C ASP A 95 -5.40 -17.17 6.29
N ASP A 96 -5.32 -15.84 6.19
CA ASP A 96 -6.19 -15.07 5.30
C ASP A 96 -5.38 -14.65 4.07
N PHE A 97 -5.64 -15.31 2.95
CA PHE A 97 -4.92 -14.98 1.73
C PHE A 97 -5.37 -13.62 1.20
N PRO A 98 -4.42 -12.81 0.71
CA PRO A 98 -4.78 -11.50 0.14
C PRO A 98 -5.48 -11.72 -1.20
N PRO A 99 -6.38 -10.82 -1.60
CA PRO A 99 -6.98 -10.92 -2.93
C PRO A 99 -6.03 -10.56 -4.05
N LEU A 100 -4.91 -9.91 -3.73
CA LEU A 100 -3.96 -9.41 -4.72
C LEU A 100 -2.53 -9.56 -4.20
N PHE A 101 -1.66 -10.12 -5.03
CA PHE A 101 -0.23 -10.16 -4.76
C PHE A 101 0.50 -9.44 -5.89
N ILE A 102 1.29 -8.45 -5.53
CA ILE A 102 2.08 -7.67 -6.48
C ILE A 102 3.52 -8.15 -6.38
N LEU A 103 4.10 -8.54 -7.50
CA LEU A 103 5.49 -8.99 -7.54
C LEU A 103 6.33 -7.97 -8.29
N GLY A 104 7.26 -7.33 -7.58
CA GLY A 104 8.25 -6.46 -8.18
C GLY A 104 9.50 -7.26 -8.47
N VAL A 105 9.84 -7.39 -9.74
CA VAL A 105 10.91 -8.31 -10.18
C VAL A 105 12.26 -7.62 -10.34
N GLY A 106 12.44 -6.47 -9.70
CA GLY A 106 13.69 -5.73 -9.80
C GLY A 106 13.86 -5.20 -11.22
N GLY A 107 15.06 -5.42 -11.77
CA GLY A 107 15.34 -5.08 -13.16
C GLY A 107 15.30 -6.27 -14.08
N ALA A 108 14.76 -7.41 -13.65
CA ALA A 108 14.69 -8.60 -14.48
C ALA A 108 13.71 -8.39 -15.62
N PRO A 109 13.88 -9.12 -16.73
CA PRO A 109 12.89 -9.07 -17.80
C PRO A 109 11.51 -9.46 -17.28
N MET A 110 10.48 -8.84 -17.84
CA MET A 110 9.12 -9.11 -17.42
C MET A 110 8.68 -10.44 -18.00
N ASP A 111 8.41 -11.38 -17.10
CA ASP A 111 7.87 -12.69 -17.43
C ASP A 111 6.46 -12.72 -16.87
N PRO A 112 5.45 -13.11 -17.66
CA PRO A 112 4.07 -13.13 -17.12
C PRO A 112 3.88 -14.16 -16.02
N MET A 113 4.78 -15.12 -15.88
CA MET A 113 4.75 -16.10 -14.79
C MET A 113 3.39 -16.81 -14.70
N ASN A 114 2.96 -17.34 -15.85
CA ASN A 114 1.61 -17.89 -15.97
C ASN A 114 1.34 -19.02 -15.02
N ASP A 115 2.32 -19.88 -14.76
CA ASP A 115 2.12 -21.00 -13.86
C ASP A 115 1.90 -20.52 -12.43
N LEU A 116 2.67 -19.55 -11.98
CA LEU A 116 2.49 -18.97 -10.67
C LEU A 116 1.14 -18.27 -10.58
N ALA A 117 0.78 -17.52 -11.63
CA ALA A 117 -0.50 -16.81 -11.66
C ALA A 117 -1.66 -17.79 -11.55
N ALA A 118 -1.60 -18.92 -12.26
CA ALA A 118 -2.66 -19.92 -12.20
C ALA A 118 -2.74 -20.55 -10.81
N ALA A 119 -1.59 -20.88 -10.23
CA ALA A 119 -1.55 -21.47 -8.89
C ALA A 119 -2.13 -20.53 -7.84
N LEU A 120 -1.77 -19.24 -7.91
CA LEU A 120 -2.30 -18.25 -6.98
C LEU A 120 -3.81 -18.07 -7.17
N ARG A 121 -4.27 -18.10 -8.42
CA ARG A 121 -5.71 -17.93 -8.71
C ARG A 121 -6.52 -19.03 -8.05
N HIS A 122 -5.99 -20.24 -7.93
CA HIS A 122 -6.67 -21.32 -7.23
C HIS A 122 -6.95 -20.98 -5.77
N HIS A 123 -6.18 -20.08 -5.20
CA HIS A 123 -6.35 -19.63 -3.82
C HIS A 123 -7.04 -18.28 -3.74
N GLY A 124 -7.62 -17.82 -4.85
CA GLY A 124 -8.33 -16.54 -4.87
C GLY A 124 -7.41 -15.33 -4.90
N ILE A 125 -6.15 -15.52 -5.29
CA ILE A 125 -5.16 -14.45 -5.29
C ILE A 125 -4.84 -14.07 -6.74
N ALA A 126 -5.04 -12.79 -7.09
CA ALA A 126 -4.62 -12.27 -8.38
C ALA A 126 -3.15 -11.89 -8.31
N LEU A 127 -2.40 -12.17 -9.38
CA LEU A 127 -0.98 -11.83 -9.46
C LEU A 127 -0.78 -10.69 -10.44
N GLU A 128 -0.03 -9.66 -10.01
CA GLU A 128 0.42 -8.58 -10.89
C GLU A 128 1.93 -8.54 -10.85
N VAL A 129 2.58 -8.68 -12.01
CA VAL A 129 4.04 -8.67 -12.11
C VAL A 129 4.47 -7.36 -12.74
N MET A 130 5.45 -6.70 -12.14
CA MET A 130 5.93 -5.43 -12.65
C MET A 130 7.36 -5.19 -12.15
N SER A 131 8.01 -4.14 -12.64
CA SER A 131 9.32 -3.76 -12.10
C SER A 131 9.17 -3.35 -10.64
N THR A 132 10.26 -3.46 -9.88
CA THR A 132 10.20 -3.07 -8.47
C THR A 132 9.81 -1.60 -8.28
N PRO A 133 10.33 -0.63 -9.07
CA PRO A 133 9.86 0.75 -8.91
C PRO A 133 8.36 0.91 -9.14
N ALA A 134 7.83 0.23 -10.16
CA ALA A 134 6.40 0.29 -10.43
C ALA A 134 5.60 -0.35 -9.29
N ALA A 135 6.10 -1.46 -8.76
CA ALA A 135 5.42 -2.14 -7.64
C ALA A 135 5.37 -1.23 -6.41
N CYS A 136 6.45 -0.51 -6.13
CA CYS A 136 6.47 0.42 -4.99
C CYS A 136 5.41 1.50 -5.14
N ARG A 137 5.28 2.08 -6.33
CA ARG A 137 4.27 3.12 -6.57
C ARG A 137 2.87 2.56 -6.48
N THR A 138 2.65 1.40 -7.09
CA THR A 138 1.34 0.74 -7.05
C THR A 138 0.95 0.40 -5.62
N TRP A 139 1.89 -0.12 -4.84
CA TRP A 139 1.65 -0.44 -3.44
C TRP A 139 1.14 0.76 -2.66
N ASN A 140 1.84 1.89 -2.79
CA ASN A 140 1.46 3.09 -2.04
C ASN A 140 0.08 3.59 -2.43
N VAL A 141 -0.29 3.50 -3.71
CA VAL A 141 -1.62 3.87 -4.16
C VAL A 141 -2.67 2.96 -3.52
N LEU A 142 -2.44 1.65 -3.54
CA LEU A 142 -3.38 0.70 -2.96
C LEU A 142 -3.57 0.94 -1.47
N MET A 143 -2.47 1.22 -0.77
CA MET A 143 -2.56 1.49 0.66
C MET A 143 -3.34 2.78 0.94
N SER A 144 -3.14 3.80 0.11
CA SER A 144 -3.88 5.05 0.28
C SER A 144 -5.37 4.87 0.01
N GLU A 145 -5.74 3.85 -0.75
CA GLU A 145 -7.14 3.54 -1.04
C GLU A 145 -7.74 2.53 -0.08
N GLY A 146 -6.99 2.08 0.91
CA GLY A 146 -7.49 1.10 1.87
C GLY A 146 -7.66 -0.29 1.28
N ARG A 147 -6.95 -0.62 0.21
CA ARG A 147 -7.06 -1.91 -0.45
C ARG A 147 -6.24 -2.96 0.29
N ASN A 148 -6.67 -4.20 0.18
CA ASN A 148 -5.97 -5.33 0.78
C ASN A 148 -5.10 -6.00 -0.27
N ALA A 149 -3.81 -6.12 0.01
CA ALA A 149 -2.84 -6.71 -0.90
C ALA A 149 -1.58 -7.07 -0.14
N VAL A 150 -0.73 -7.86 -0.77
CA VAL A 150 0.63 -8.13 -0.29
C VAL A 150 1.55 -7.91 -1.47
N THR A 151 2.75 -7.39 -1.24
CA THR A 151 3.72 -7.23 -2.31
C THR A 151 5.04 -7.88 -1.93
N GLY A 152 5.62 -8.61 -2.87
CA GLY A 152 6.97 -9.12 -2.78
C GLY A 152 7.85 -8.29 -3.70
N LEU A 153 8.94 -7.77 -3.17
CA LEU A 153 9.80 -6.85 -3.91
C LEU A 153 11.20 -7.40 -3.95
N TYR A 154 11.67 -7.71 -5.15
CA TYR A 154 13.08 -7.97 -5.36
C TYR A 154 13.84 -6.66 -5.26
N ASP A 155 14.95 -6.68 -4.54
CA ASP A 155 15.75 -5.47 -4.35
C ASP A 155 16.47 -5.06 -5.63
N ILE A 156 16.85 -3.79 -5.68
CA ILE A 156 17.53 -3.18 -6.82
C ILE A 156 18.82 -2.57 -6.32
N ALA A 157 19.90 -2.77 -7.13
CA ALA A 157 21.20 -2.22 -6.80
C ALA A 157 21.18 -0.67 -6.76
#